data_cc3883e726d9faaf3f6668c129e5236f
#
_entry.id   cc3883e726d9faaf3f6668c129e5236f
#
_cell.length_a   1.000
_cell.length_b   1.000
_cell.length_c   1.000
_cell.angle_alpha   90.00
_cell.angle_beta   90.00
_cell.angle_gamma   90.00
#
_symmetry.space_group_name_H-M   'P 1'
#
loop_
_entity.id
_entity.type
_entity.pdbx_description
1 polymer ?
#
loop_
_entity_poly.entity_id
_entity_poly.type
_entity_poly.pdbx_seq_one_letter_code
_entity_poly.pdbx_strand_id
1 'polypeptide(L)'
;MAYLTQLPSVFKDFDKYFVGFDDSYNKLTKLHDDITKHIPNYPPYNIRKVDSNKYVIELAIAGFSTQDVEITLEDNKLIISGKAQDDNENFLFKGIANRAFTRTFAIDDNIEINDAAMLNGMLRIALERIIPEHKKPKKIEVKEASKSSKKELLVEDK
;
A
#
# COMPACT_ATOMS: atom_id res chain seq x y z
N MET A 1 -14.94 13.97 -5.47
CA MET A 1 -14.00 13.75 -6.58
C MET A 1 -13.13 14.97 -6.93
N ALA A 2 -12.84 15.83 -5.96
CA ALA A 2 -12.13 17.09 -6.23
C ALA A 2 -10.71 17.15 -5.62
N TYR A 3 -10.17 16.06 -5.11
CA TYR A 3 -8.91 16.10 -4.37
C TYR A 3 -7.66 15.74 -5.18
N LEU A 4 -7.81 15.23 -6.40
CA LEU A 4 -6.67 14.81 -7.22
C LEU A 4 -6.12 15.90 -8.15
N THR A 5 -6.83 16.98 -8.36
CA THR A 5 -6.38 18.09 -9.22
C THR A 5 -5.47 19.10 -8.52
N GLN A 6 -5.30 19.01 -7.20
CA GLN A 6 -4.42 19.93 -6.43
C GLN A 6 -3.04 19.35 -6.10
N LEU A 7 -2.79 18.08 -6.42
CA LEU A 7 -1.49 17.43 -6.19
C LEU A 7 -0.29 18.13 -6.85
N PRO A 8 -0.38 18.68 -8.07
CA PRO A 8 0.78 19.31 -8.70
C PRO A 8 1.36 20.51 -7.95
N SER A 9 0.55 21.24 -7.18
CA SER A 9 1.03 22.42 -6.46
C SER A 9 1.70 22.09 -5.14
N VAL A 10 1.27 21.02 -4.47
CA VAL A 10 1.87 20.54 -3.22
C VAL A 10 3.29 20.01 -3.46
N PHE A 11 3.53 19.42 -4.63
CA PHE A 11 4.85 18.87 -4.98
C PHE A 11 5.86 19.90 -5.46
N LYS A 12 5.41 21.11 -5.82
CA LYS A 12 6.30 22.18 -6.31
C LYS A 12 7.25 22.74 -5.25
N ASP A 13 6.91 22.57 -3.97
CA ASP A 13 7.70 22.99 -2.83
C ASP A 13 8.22 21.82 -1.98
N PHE A 14 8.15 20.59 -2.51
CA PHE A 14 8.52 19.39 -1.78
C PHE A 14 9.96 19.45 -1.28
N ASP A 15 10.89 19.90 -2.12
CA ASP A 15 12.32 19.98 -1.79
C ASP A 15 12.64 20.99 -0.67
N LYS A 16 11.74 21.92 -0.38
CA LYS A 16 11.94 22.93 0.66
C LYS A 16 11.74 22.38 2.09
N TYR A 17 10.93 21.32 2.22
CA TYR A 17 10.49 20.82 3.53
C TYR A 17 10.88 19.36 3.77
N PHE A 18 11.27 18.63 2.74
CA PHE A 18 11.50 17.20 2.79
C PHE A 18 12.96 16.87 2.44
N VAL A 19 13.68 16.29 3.38
CA VAL A 19 15.08 15.91 3.22
C VAL A 19 15.20 14.39 3.22
N GLY A 20 15.82 13.82 2.18
CA GLY A 20 16.06 12.38 2.09
C GLY A 20 14.86 11.54 1.64
N PHE A 21 13.87 12.16 1.00
CA PHE A 21 12.65 11.48 0.50
C PHE A 21 12.67 11.20 -1.00
N ASP A 22 13.78 11.53 -1.70
CA ASP A 22 13.88 11.43 -3.16
C ASP A 22 13.55 10.02 -3.67
N ASP A 23 14.11 9.00 -3.03
CA ASP A 23 13.84 7.61 -3.38
C ASP A 23 12.39 7.20 -3.13
N SER A 24 11.82 7.69 -2.03
CA SER A 24 10.42 7.41 -1.66
C SER A 24 9.46 8.08 -2.64
N TYR A 25 9.76 9.32 -3.06
CA TYR A 25 8.98 10.03 -4.07
C TYR A 25 9.03 9.32 -5.43
N ASN A 26 10.22 8.92 -5.88
CA ASN A 26 10.40 8.19 -7.14
C ASN A 26 9.71 6.83 -7.13
N LYS A 27 9.75 6.12 -6.01
CA LYS A 27 9.01 4.87 -5.81
C LYS A 27 7.51 5.10 -5.88
N LEU A 28 7.00 6.15 -5.22
CA LEU A 28 5.58 6.48 -5.19
C LEU A 28 5.04 6.87 -6.58
N THR A 29 5.78 7.67 -7.35
CA THR A 29 5.39 8.05 -8.72
C THR A 29 5.37 6.87 -9.67
N LYS A 30 6.40 6.03 -9.66
CA LYS A 30 6.43 4.80 -10.46
C LYS A 30 5.28 3.86 -10.11
N LEU A 31 5.03 3.70 -8.81
CA LEU A 31 3.95 2.85 -8.32
C LEU A 31 2.57 3.39 -8.71
N HIS A 32 2.39 4.71 -8.64
CA HIS A 32 1.17 5.37 -9.11
C HIS A 32 0.93 5.11 -10.60
N ASP A 33 1.94 5.27 -11.43
CA ASP A 33 1.86 5.03 -12.88
C ASP A 33 1.55 3.56 -13.20
N ASP A 34 2.16 2.63 -12.48
CA ASP A 34 1.90 1.20 -12.66
C ASP A 34 0.49 0.79 -12.25
N ILE A 35 -0.03 1.38 -11.17
CA ILE A 35 -1.37 1.08 -10.67
C ILE A 35 -2.45 1.76 -11.52
N THR A 36 -2.26 3.03 -11.90
CA THR A 36 -3.29 3.80 -12.62
C THR A 36 -3.49 3.37 -14.05
N LYS A 37 -2.49 2.83 -14.72
CA LYS A 37 -2.59 2.34 -16.10
C LYS A 37 -3.59 1.19 -16.27
N HIS A 38 -3.88 0.46 -15.20
CA HIS A 38 -4.69 -0.75 -15.23
C HIS A 38 -5.55 -0.92 -13.98
N ILE A 39 -6.35 0.09 -13.57
CA ILE A 39 -7.31 -0.10 -12.48
C ILE A 39 -8.53 -0.88 -13.04
N PRO A 40 -8.59 -2.20 -12.88
CA PRO A 40 -9.78 -2.92 -13.24
C PRO A 40 -10.89 -2.53 -12.26
N ASN A 41 -12.10 -2.27 -12.77
CA ASN A 41 -13.26 -1.97 -11.92
C ASN A 41 -13.78 -3.20 -11.15
N TYR A 42 -13.14 -4.34 -11.31
CA TYR A 42 -13.52 -5.61 -10.71
C TYR A 42 -12.33 -6.30 -10.04
N PRO A 43 -12.51 -6.93 -8.88
CA PRO A 43 -13.70 -6.88 -8.03
C PRO A 43 -13.85 -5.54 -7.28
N PRO A 44 -15.08 -5.19 -6.83
CA PRO A 44 -15.29 -4.08 -5.92
C PRO A 44 -14.56 -4.31 -4.60
N TYR A 45 -14.04 -3.25 -4.01
CA TYR A 45 -13.28 -3.35 -2.76
C TYR A 45 -13.44 -2.12 -1.88
N ASN A 46 -13.17 -2.29 -0.59
CA ASN A 46 -13.04 -1.23 0.39
C ASN A 46 -11.69 -1.31 1.08
N ILE A 47 -11.16 -0.17 1.49
CA ILE A 47 -10.04 -0.07 2.41
C ILE A 47 -10.52 0.68 3.63
N ARG A 48 -10.44 0.04 4.81
CA ARG A 48 -10.86 0.62 6.08
C ARG A 48 -9.67 0.76 7.02
N LYS A 49 -9.60 1.88 7.70
CA LYS A 49 -8.75 2.05 8.87
C LYS A 49 -9.58 1.70 10.09
N VAL A 50 -9.21 0.64 10.79
CA VAL A 50 -9.95 0.11 11.96
C VAL A 50 -9.45 0.75 13.25
N ASP A 51 -8.12 1.00 13.31
CA ASP A 51 -7.44 1.58 14.45
C ASP A 51 -6.26 2.43 13.94
N SER A 52 -5.55 3.09 14.84
CA SER A 52 -4.39 3.94 14.50
C SER A 52 -3.37 3.25 13.59
N ASN A 53 -3.14 1.95 13.80
CA ASN A 53 -2.16 1.14 13.07
C ASN A 53 -2.78 -0.05 12.32
N LYS A 54 -4.11 -0.23 12.36
CA LYS A 54 -4.76 -1.41 11.76
C LYS A 54 -5.64 -1.02 10.59
N TYR A 55 -5.51 -1.79 9.52
CA TYR A 55 -6.24 -1.61 8.28
C TYR A 55 -6.87 -2.93 7.85
N VAL A 56 -7.96 -2.85 7.10
CA VAL A 56 -8.62 -4.00 6.50
C VAL A 56 -8.92 -3.67 5.04
N ILE A 57 -8.51 -4.55 4.14
CA ILE A 57 -8.93 -4.55 2.74
C ILE A 57 -10.04 -5.59 2.59
N GLU A 58 -11.15 -5.20 2.01
CA GLU A 58 -12.31 -6.06 1.76
C GLU A 58 -12.59 -6.11 0.25
N LEU A 59 -12.64 -7.31 -0.32
CA LEU A 59 -13.01 -7.52 -1.73
C LEU A 59 -14.31 -8.31 -1.81
N ALA A 60 -15.24 -7.87 -2.66
CA ALA A 60 -16.47 -8.59 -2.95
C ALA A 60 -16.21 -9.60 -4.09
N ILE A 61 -16.04 -10.87 -3.74
CA ILE A 61 -15.68 -11.96 -4.64
C ILE A 61 -16.65 -13.14 -4.50
N ALA A 62 -17.96 -12.85 -4.57
CA ALA A 62 -18.98 -13.86 -4.54
C ALA A 62 -18.78 -14.88 -5.69
N GLY A 63 -18.92 -16.15 -5.37
CA GLY A 63 -18.73 -17.25 -6.34
C GLY A 63 -17.29 -17.80 -6.39
N PHE A 64 -16.32 -17.19 -5.69
CA PHE A 64 -14.98 -17.75 -5.56
C PHE A 64 -14.85 -18.59 -4.28
N SER A 65 -14.11 -19.67 -4.37
CA SER A 65 -13.67 -20.46 -3.23
C SER A 65 -12.26 -20.00 -2.78
N THR A 66 -11.82 -20.46 -1.61
CA THR A 66 -10.47 -20.17 -1.12
C THR A 66 -9.36 -20.73 -2.01
N GLN A 67 -9.66 -21.76 -2.81
CA GLN A 67 -8.70 -22.38 -3.73
C GLN A 67 -8.56 -21.58 -5.05
N ASP A 68 -9.50 -20.71 -5.33
CA ASP A 68 -9.51 -19.90 -6.54
C ASP A 68 -8.78 -18.58 -6.37
N VAL A 69 -8.44 -18.21 -5.13
CA VAL A 69 -7.84 -16.92 -4.77
C VAL A 69 -6.42 -17.11 -4.26
N GLU A 70 -5.51 -16.33 -4.81
CA GLU A 70 -4.11 -16.28 -4.41
C GLU A 70 -3.75 -14.87 -3.95
N ILE A 71 -3.03 -14.78 -2.84
CA ILE A 71 -2.55 -13.51 -2.26
C ILE A 71 -1.05 -13.58 -2.15
N THR A 72 -0.35 -12.63 -2.78
CA THR A 72 1.11 -12.55 -2.77
C THR A 72 1.55 -11.16 -2.35
N LEU A 73 2.56 -11.08 -1.50
CA LEU A 73 3.25 -9.84 -1.17
C LEU A 73 4.63 -9.86 -1.79
N GLU A 74 4.90 -8.95 -2.73
CA GLU A 74 6.16 -8.83 -3.44
C GLU A 74 6.51 -7.36 -3.63
N ASP A 75 7.73 -6.96 -3.30
CA ASP A 75 8.23 -5.59 -3.49
C ASP A 75 7.25 -4.49 -3.05
N ASN A 76 6.68 -4.62 -1.86
CA ASN A 76 5.69 -3.70 -1.32
C ASN A 76 4.38 -3.62 -2.13
N LYS A 77 4.10 -4.65 -2.92
CA LYS A 77 2.86 -4.80 -3.66
C LYS A 77 2.11 -6.01 -3.12
N LEU A 78 0.92 -5.78 -2.61
CA LEU A 78 -0.02 -6.83 -2.29
C LEU A 78 -0.82 -7.15 -3.55
N ILE A 79 -0.57 -8.32 -4.10
CA ILE A 79 -1.21 -8.81 -5.32
C ILE A 79 -2.25 -9.85 -4.93
N ILE A 80 -3.49 -9.63 -5.34
CA ILE A 80 -4.61 -10.53 -5.11
C ILE A 80 -5.13 -10.96 -6.47
N SER A 81 -5.09 -12.24 -6.76
CA SER A 81 -5.59 -12.81 -8.00
C SER A 81 -6.68 -13.84 -7.75
N GLY A 82 -7.66 -13.87 -8.63
CA GLY A 82 -8.74 -14.85 -8.63
C GLY A 82 -8.86 -15.51 -10.00
N LYS A 83 -8.98 -16.85 -10.00
CA LYS A 83 -9.19 -17.63 -11.22
C LYS A 83 -10.68 -17.77 -11.48
N ALA A 84 -11.13 -17.47 -12.70
CA ALA A 84 -12.50 -17.74 -13.10
C ALA A 84 -12.73 -19.25 -13.13
N GLN A 85 -13.90 -19.67 -12.67
CA GLN A 85 -14.39 -21.02 -12.90
C GLN A 85 -15.28 -21.03 -14.15
N ASP A 86 -15.17 -22.08 -14.94
CA ASP A 86 -16.07 -22.30 -16.05
C ASP A 86 -17.46 -22.71 -15.51
N ASP A 87 -18.39 -21.79 -15.59
CA ASP A 87 -19.79 -21.98 -15.27
C ASP A 87 -20.51 -22.58 -16.48
N ASN A 88 -20.73 -23.87 -16.46
CA ASN A 88 -21.57 -24.57 -17.47
C ASN A 88 -23.06 -24.49 -17.12
N GLU A 89 -23.49 -23.58 -16.26
CA GLU A 89 -24.88 -23.43 -15.85
C GLU A 89 -25.68 -22.57 -16.84
N ASN A 90 -26.90 -22.99 -17.12
CA ASN A 90 -27.81 -22.26 -17.99
C ASN A 90 -28.51 -21.13 -17.22
N PHE A 91 -27.95 -19.94 -17.24
CA PHE A 91 -28.54 -18.75 -16.63
C PHE A 91 -29.56 -18.11 -17.58
N LEU A 92 -30.74 -17.77 -17.09
CA LEU A 92 -31.62 -16.83 -17.78
C LEU A 92 -31.06 -15.40 -17.76
N PHE A 93 -30.39 -15.04 -16.65
CA PHE A 93 -29.66 -13.78 -16.49
C PHE A 93 -28.52 -13.99 -15.52
N LYS A 94 -27.30 -13.60 -15.89
CA LYS A 94 -26.11 -13.68 -15.06
C LYS A 94 -25.63 -12.26 -14.65
N GLY A 95 -25.97 -11.84 -13.44
CA GLY A 95 -25.56 -10.56 -12.89
C GLY A 95 -24.32 -10.63 -11.98
N ILE A 96 -23.99 -11.82 -11.45
CA ILE A 96 -22.80 -12.02 -10.63
C ILE A 96 -21.61 -12.30 -11.56
N ALA A 97 -20.63 -11.40 -11.55
CA ALA A 97 -19.42 -11.57 -12.33
C ALA A 97 -18.50 -12.59 -11.65
N ASN A 98 -18.27 -13.73 -12.31
CA ASN A 98 -17.28 -14.74 -11.91
C ASN A 98 -16.19 -14.79 -12.97
N ARG A 99 -15.35 -13.77 -13.01
CA ARG A 99 -14.26 -13.61 -13.99
C ARG A 99 -12.91 -13.51 -13.30
N ALA A 100 -11.88 -14.00 -13.96
CA ALA A 100 -10.51 -13.84 -13.47
C ALA A 100 -10.18 -12.37 -13.23
N PHE A 101 -9.46 -12.11 -12.16
CA PHE A 101 -9.02 -10.77 -11.80
C PHE A 101 -7.62 -10.78 -11.21
N THR A 102 -6.97 -9.64 -11.26
CA THR A 102 -5.76 -9.34 -10.51
C THR A 102 -5.89 -7.92 -9.96
N ARG A 103 -5.75 -7.79 -8.65
CA ARG A 103 -5.73 -6.50 -7.91
C ARG A 103 -4.39 -6.32 -7.27
N THR A 104 -3.82 -5.13 -7.40
CA THR A 104 -2.56 -4.77 -6.77
C THR A 104 -2.77 -3.56 -5.87
N PHE A 105 -2.28 -3.65 -4.64
CA PHE A 105 -2.26 -2.56 -3.67
C PHE A 105 -0.82 -2.25 -3.31
N ALA A 106 -0.50 -0.97 -3.24
CA ALA A 106 0.78 -0.50 -2.70
C ALA A 106 0.76 -0.62 -1.17
N ILE A 107 1.75 -1.26 -0.61
CA ILE A 107 1.88 -1.50 0.82
C ILE A 107 3.16 -0.81 1.32
N ASP A 108 3.06 -0.02 2.39
CA ASP A 108 4.22 0.61 3.03
C ASP A 108 5.15 -0.44 3.64
N ASP A 109 6.46 -0.16 3.67
CA ASP A 109 7.50 -1.07 4.19
C ASP A 109 7.25 -1.52 5.64
N ASN A 110 6.50 -0.74 6.40
CA ASN A 110 6.19 -1.03 7.80
C ASN A 110 4.82 -1.68 7.99
N ILE A 111 4.17 -2.15 6.93
CA ILE A 111 2.90 -2.86 7.00
C ILE A 111 3.15 -4.36 6.94
N GLU A 112 2.61 -5.08 7.89
CA GLU A 112 2.55 -6.54 7.90
C GLU A 112 1.14 -7.02 7.64
N ILE A 113 1.02 -8.16 6.96
CA ILE A 113 -0.24 -8.84 6.73
C ILE A 113 -0.44 -9.86 7.85
N ASN A 114 -1.46 -9.63 8.69
CA ASN A 114 -1.69 -10.48 9.85
C ASN A 114 -2.55 -11.69 9.51
N ASP A 115 -3.57 -11.51 8.67
CA ASP A 115 -4.51 -12.56 8.35
C ASP A 115 -5.28 -12.28 7.06
N ALA A 116 -5.76 -13.34 6.42
CA ALA A 116 -6.66 -13.25 5.28
C ALA A 116 -7.75 -14.31 5.40
N ALA A 117 -9.00 -13.90 5.39
CA ALA A 117 -10.14 -14.79 5.54
C ALA A 117 -11.23 -14.49 4.52
N MET A 118 -11.88 -15.53 4.08
CA MET A 118 -13.04 -15.44 3.19
C MET A 118 -14.30 -15.88 3.94
N LEU A 119 -15.30 -15.01 3.93
CA LEU A 119 -16.60 -15.28 4.56
C LEU A 119 -17.72 -14.60 3.77
N ASN A 120 -18.77 -15.36 3.46
CA ASN A 120 -19.98 -14.85 2.77
C ASN A 120 -19.68 -14.10 1.47
N GLY A 121 -18.76 -14.59 0.65
CA GLY A 121 -18.38 -13.96 -0.61
C GLY A 121 -17.51 -12.71 -0.48
N MET A 122 -17.04 -12.41 0.74
CA MET A 122 -16.13 -11.31 1.03
C MET A 122 -14.75 -11.86 1.43
N LEU A 123 -13.71 -11.43 0.73
CA LEU A 123 -12.33 -11.62 1.16
C LEU A 123 -11.93 -10.43 2.04
N ARG A 124 -11.43 -10.70 3.24
CA ARG A 124 -10.91 -9.70 4.17
C ARG A 124 -9.46 -9.96 4.46
N ILE A 125 -8.63 -8.95 4.31
CA ILE A 125 -7.20 -9.00 4.59
C ILE A 125 -6.91 -7.97 5.68
N ALA A 126 -6.41 -8.46 6.81
CA ALA A 126 -6.03 -7.64 7.95
C ALA A 126 -4.56 -7.26 7.86
N LEU A 127 -4.29 -5.96 7.97
CA LEU A 127 -2.93 -5.40 7.90
C LEU A 127 -2.67 -4.55 9.14
N GLU A 128 -1.42 -4.55 9.59
CA GLU A 128 -0.98 -3.76 10.74
C GLU A 128 0.31 -3.00 10.43
N ARG A 129 0.35 -1.73 10.84
CA ARG A 129 1.56 -0.92 10.76
C ARG A 129 2.44 -1.19 11.95
N ILE A 130 3.62 -1.72 11.73
CA ILE A 130 4.65 -1.90 12.74
C ILE A 130 5.54 -0.66 12.75
N ILE A 131 5.67 -0.02 13.91
CA ILE A 131 6.60 1.10 14.09
C ILE A 131 7.90 0.53 14.63
N PRO A 132 8.98 0.46 13.83
CA PRO A 132 10.27 -0.03 14.29
C PRO A 132 10.79 0.80 15.47
N GLU A 133 11.48 0.18 16.41
CA GLU A 133 12.03 0.83 17.61
C GLU A 133 12.91 2.04 17.28
N HIS A 134 13.70 1.97 16.20
CA HIS A 134 14.58 3.06 15.77
C HIS A 134 13.81 4.28 15.19
N LYS A 135 12.53 4.12 14.84
CA LYS A 135 11.65 5.22 14.37
C LYS A 135 10.83 5.84 15.48
N LYS A 136 10.93 5.34 16.72
CA LYS A 136 10.30 5.97 17.87
C LYS A 136 10.97 7.31 18.18
N PRO A 137 10.24 8.31 18.68
CA PRO A 137 10.82 9.60 19.06
C PRO A 137 12.00 9.42 20.00
N LYS A 138 13.17 9.90 19.61
CA LYS A 138 14.38 9.86 20.41
C LYS A 138 14.78 11.29 20.79
N LYS A 139 14.92 11.56 22.07
CA LYS A 139 15.46 12.82 22.54
C LYS A 139 16.97 12.85 22.25
N ILE A 140 17.39 13.85 21.49
CA ILE A 140 18.80 14.06 21.19
C ILE A 140 19.32 15.13 22.14
N GLU A 141 20.34 14.78 22.90
CA GLU A 141 21.01 15.74 23.76
C GLU A 141 21.99 16.59 22.95
N VAL A 142 21.83 17.90 23.05
CA VAL A 142 22.78 18.83 22.45
C VAL A 142 23.97 19.00 23.42
N LYS A 143 25.14 18.58 22.98
CA LYS A 143 26.37 18.72 23.72
C LYS A 143 27.17 19.94 23.22
N GLU A 144 27.81 20.67 24.09
CA GLU A 144 28.78 21.71 23.68
C GLU A 144 29.96 21.05 22.97
N ALA A 145 30.23 21.49 21.73
CA ALA A 145 31.37 20.99 20.98
C ALA A 145 32.66 21.50 21.56
N SER A 146 33.49 20.63 22.12
CA SER A 146 34.87 20.96 22.46
C SER A 146 35.69 21.18 21.17
N LYS A 147 36.76 22.00 21.25
CA LYS A 147 37.57 22.33 20.07
C LYS A 147 38.19 21.12 19.35
N SER A 148 38.20 19.94 19.97
CA SER A 148 38.70 18.68 19.37
C SER A 148 37.67 17.93 18.53
N SER A 149 36.37 18.16 18.71
CA SER A 149 35.31 17.47 17.98
C SER A 149 34.84 18.19 16.69
N LYS A 150 35.53 19.28 16.33
CA LYS A 150 35.20 20.07 15.15
C LYS A 150 35.40 19.31 13.82
N LYS A 151 36.10 18.17 13.83
CA LYS A 151 36.48 17.40 12.64
C LYS A 151 35.42 16.38 12.19
N GLU A 152 34.50 16.01 13.09
CA GLU A 152 33.47 15.01 12.78
C GLU A 152 32.12 15.61 12.31
N LEU A 153 31.90 16.89 12.58
CA LEU A 153 30.60 17.54 12.27
C LEU A 153 30.61 18.37 10.99
N LEU A 154 31.78 18.60 10.40
CA LEU A 154 31.92 19.35 9.15
C LEU A 154 32.40 18.39 8.06
N VAL A 155 31.54 18.06 7.14
CA VAL A 155 31.90 17.47 5.83
C VAL A 155 32.85 18.48 5.18
N GLU A 156 34.06 18.05 4.85
CA GLU A 156 35.01 18.88 4.09
C GLU A 156 34.38 19.17 2.71
N ASP A 157 34.03 20.42 2.50
CA ASP A 157 33.81 20.94 1.15
C ASP A 157 35.13 20.83 0.38
N LYS A 158 35.13 19.97 -0.64
CA LYS A 158 36.08 19.96 -1.72
C LYS A 158 35.50 20.59 -2.95
#